data_b60a1b54dd2d5fefe33f30d10955f029
#
_entry.id   b60a1b54dd2d5fefe33f30d10955f029
#
_cell.length_a   1.000
_cell.length_b   1.000
_cell.length_c   1.000
_cell.angle_alpha   90.00
_cell.angle_beta   90.00
_cell.angle_gamma   90.00
#
_symmetry.space_group_name_H-M   'P 1'
#
loop_
_entity.id
_entity.type
_entity.pdbx_description
1 polymer ?
#
loop_
_entity_poly.entity_id
_entity_poly.type
_entity_poly.pdbx_seq_one_letter_code
_entity_poly.pdbx_strand_id
1 'polypeptide(L)'
;MKQNSFIIGGVIAIIILSSAMFTVHMTQSVIVLELSKPKEIIKEPGLYFKIPFLQQVKYFPNQLLDNDSLPAEVITKDKKNLLIDNFTMFRISDPLKFLETVRGEQGARARLDDIIYSELRVEIGNHNLIDIVTETRDAIMAKVTKETNIKAAEYGLEVVEVRIKRTDLPPEIASSIFNRMRTERERIAMEYRSEGKEEATKIRAETDKEKTILVAEAYKQEQSIRGEGDGLSTKIYADAFNKDPKFYSFMRSMEAY
;
A
#
# COMPACT_ATOMS: atom_id res chain seq x y z
N MET A 1 -23.99 75.41 24.32
CA MET A 1 -22.82 74.54 24.55
C MET A 1 -23.16 73.22 25.32
N LYS A 2 -24.06 73.27 26.36
CA LYS A 2 -24.40 72.04 27.12
C LYS A 2 -25.10 70.94 26.32
N GLN A 3 -25.91 71.24 25.28
CA GLN A 3 -26.68 70.31 24.52
C GLN A 3 -25.78 69.48 23.56
N ASN A 4 -24.75 70.10 22.97
CA ASN A 4 -23.78 69.39 22.10
C ASN A 4 -22.86 68.42 22.90
N SER A 5 -22.59 68.77 24.20
CA SER A 5 -21.82 67.92 25.10
C SER A 5 -22.56 66.60 25.43
N PHE A 6 -23.91 66.66 25.59
CA PHE A 6 -24.74 65.48 25.83
C PHE A 6 -24.81 64.59 24.59
N ILE A 7 -24.91 65.18 23.39
CA ILE A 7 -24.90 64.41 22.13
C ILE A 7 -23.54 63.70 21.87
N ILE A 8 -22.45 64.45 22.14
CA ILE A 8 -21.10 63.89 22.03
C ILE A 8 -20.87 62.70 23.01
N GLY A 9 -21.32 62.91 24.28
CA GLY A 9 -21.27 61.86 25.31
C GLY A 9 -22.07 60.58 24.91
N GLY A 10 -23.28 60.80 24.37
CA GLY A 10 -24.10 59.68 23.84
C GLY A 10 -23.47 58.92 22.70
N VAL A 11 -22.86 59.63 21.75
CA VAL A 11 -22.14 59.01 20.64
C VAL A 11 -20.93 58.19 21.13
N ILE A 12 -20.15 58.75 22.06
CA ILE A 12 -19.01 58.03 22.67
C ILE A 12 -19.48 56.77 23.41
N ALA A 13 -20.57 56.87 24.18
CA ALA A 13 -21.13 55.70 24.87
C ALA A 13 -21.60 54.61 23.93
N ILE A 14 -22.23 54.96 22.80
CA ILE A 14 -22.65 54.01 21.75
C ILE A 14 -21.43 53.35 21.09
N ILE A 15 -20.37 54.10 20.80
CA ILE A 15 -19.12 53.55 20.21
C ILE A 15 -18.47 52.59 21.21
N ILE A 16 -18.39 52.90 22.47
CA ILE A 16 -17.82 52.03 23.52
C ILE A 16 -18.67 50.75 23.64
N LEU A 17 -20.00 50.87 23.67
CA LEU A 17 -20.89 49.70 23.75
C LEU A 17 -20.79 48.80 22.53
N SER A 18 -20.71 49.38 21.34
CA SER A 18 -20.52 48.63 20.08
C SER A 18 -19.15 47.93 20.04
N SER A 19 -18.09 48.56 20.57
CA SER A 19 -16.74 47.97 20.65
C SER A 19 -16.61 46.88 21.73
N ALA A 20 -17.55 46.86 22.69
CA ALA A 20 -17.57 45.87 23.78
C ALA A 20 -18.18 44.52 23.34
N MET A 21 -18.96 44.51 22.26
CA MET A 21 -19.64 43.29 21.79
C MET A 21 -18.81 42.57 20.74
N PHE A 22 -18.76 41.22 20.82
CA PHE A 22 -18.19 40.36 19.78
C PHE A 22 -18.98 39.07 19.64
N THR A 23 -18.96 38.48 18.46
CA THR A 23 -19.66 37.25 18.15
C THR A 23 -18.68 36.10 17.94
N VAL A 24 -19.04 34.93 18.45
CA VAL A 24 -18.32 33.69 18.25
C VAL A 24 -19.14 32.80 17.30
N HIS A 25 -18.57 32.41 16.18
CA HIS A 25 -19.20 31.50 15.24
C HIS A 25 -18.92 30.04 15.62
N MET A 26 -19.80 29.10 15.17
CA MET A 26 -19.66 27.66 15.40
C MET A 26 -18.33 27.10 14.89
N THR A 27 -17.73 27.72 13.87
CA THR A 27 -16.47 27.32 13.23
C THR A 27 -15.23 27.86 13.92
N GLN A 28 -15.38 28.60 15.01
CA GLN A 28 -14.29 29.31 15.67
C GLN A 28 -14.35 29.12 17.18
N SER A 29 -13.19 29.05 17.79
CA SER A 29 -12.99 29.19 19.23
C SER A 29 -12.29 30.53 19.50
N VAL A 30 -12.54 31.10 20.65
CA VAL A 30 -12.05 32.43 20.98
C VAL A 30 -11.31 32.40 22.31
N ILE A 31 -10.17 33.10 22.37
CA ILE A 31 -9.46 33.36 23.61
C ILE A 31 -9.56 34.86 23.87
N VAL A 32 -10.08 35.20 25.05
CA VAL A 32 -10.07 36.59 25.57
C VAL A 32 -8.77 36.77 26.33
N LEU A 33 -7.95 37.70 25.87
CA LEU A 33 -6.69 38.10 26.51
C LEU A 33 -6.92 39.40 27.32
N GLU A 34 -6.50 39.41 28.55
CA GLU A 34 -6.45 40.62 29.40
C GLU A 34 -4.98 40.98 29.62
N LEU A 35 -4.59 42.14 29.14
CA LEU A 35 -3.18 42.60 29.19
C LEU A 35 -2.20 41.52 28.66
N SER A 36 -2.54 40.88 27.54
CA SER A 36 -1.78 39.78 26.88
C SER A 36 -1.75 38.45 27.64
N LYS A 37 -2.46 38.31 28.77
CA LYS A 37 -2.62 37.05 29.49
C LYS A 37 -3.94 36.40 29.13
N PRO A 38 -3.99 35.09 28.87
CA PRO A 38 -5.25 34.40 28.61
C PRO A 38 -6.12 34.42 29.87
N LYS A 39 -7.36 34.89 29.73
CA LYS A 39 -8.32 34.96 30.82
C LYS A 39 -9.42 33.92 30.68
N GLU A 40 -9.99 33.81 29.51
CA GLU A 40 -11.14 32.95 29.25
C GLU A 40 -11.07 32.34 27.84
N ILE A 41 -11.51 31.09 27.71
CA ILE A 41 -11.63 30.36 26.44
C ILE A 41 -13.11 30.15 26.18
N ILE A 42 -13.60 30.64 25.04
CA ILE A 42 -15.00 30.52 24.63
C ILE A 42 -15.05 29.61 23.42
N LYS A 43 -15.70 28.45 23.56
CA LYS A 43 -15.91 27.45 22.49
C LYS A 43 -17.35 27.45 21.98
N GLU A 44 -18.29 27.96 22.74
CA GLU A 44 -19.70 27.98 22.37
C GLU A 44 -20.02 29.19 21.48
N PRO A 45 -20.81 29.00 20.42
CA PRO A 45 -21.24 30.10 19.57
C PRO A 45 -22.23 31.02 20.33
N GLY A 46 -22.05 32.29 20.15
CA GLY A 46 -22.91 33.26 20.82
C GLY A 46 -22.42 34.70 20.74
N LEU A 47 -23.14 35.55 21.42
CA LEU A 47 -22.78 36.96 21.61
C LEU A 47 -22.15 37.14 22.98
N TYR A 48 -20.96 37.73 23.02
CA TYR A 48 -20.17 37.91 24.21
C TYR A 48 -19.73 39.37 24.35
N PHE A 49 -19.32 39.72 25.56
CA PHE A 49 -18.87 41.08 25.89
C PHE A 49 -17.42 41.06 26.34
N LYS A 50 -16.67 42.05 25.88
CA LYS A 50 -15.29 42.31 26.32
C LYS A 50 -15.17 43.73 26.85
N ILE A 51 -14.19 43.98 27.70
CA ILE A 51 -13.85 45.33 28.17
C ILE A 51 -12.96 45.97 27.09
N PRO A 52 -13.45 47.01 26.36
CA PRO A 52 -12.65 47.69 25.36
C PRO A 52 -11.36 48.25 25.99
N PHE A 53 -10.29 48.26 25.21
CA PHE A 53 -8.93 48.69 25.56
C PHE A 53 -8.15 47.79 26.52
N LEU A 54 -8.79 47.03 27.43
CA LEU A 54 -8.10 46.10 28.32
C LEU A 54 -8.07 44.68 27.77
N GLN A 55 -9.13 44.25 27.07
CA GLN A 55 -9.29 42.91 26.58
C GLN A 55 -9.17 42.83 25.07
N GLN A 56 -8.34 41.91 24.59
CA GLN A 56 -8.19 41.54 23.18
C GLN A 56 -8.78 40.18 22.93
N VAL A 57 -9.41 40.00 21.78
CA VAL A 57 -10.04 38.75 21.37
C VAL A 57 -9.23 38.14 20.20
N LYS A 58 -8.78 36.90 20.37
CA LYS A 58 -8.15 36.13 19.31
C LYS A 58 -9.04 34.96 18.88
N TYR A 59 -9.28 34.85 17.59
CA TYR A 59 -10.08 33.82 16.97
C TYR A 59 -9.20 32.69 16.45
N PHE A 60 -9.61 31.46 16.69
CA PHE A 60 -8.94 30.26 16.23
C PHE A 60 -9.96 29.40 15.49
N PRO A 61 -9.64 28.84 14.31
CA PRO A 61 -10.52 27.94 13.61
C PRO A 61 -10.71 26.63 14.40
N ASN A 62 -11.97 26.20 14.53
CA ASN A 62 -12.35 24.93 15.16
C ASN A 62 -12.65 23.82 14.13
N GLN A 63 -12.52 24.13 12.85
CA GLN A 63 -12.70 23.22 11.75
C GLN A 63 -11.41 22.45 11.45
N LEU A 64 -11.55 21.38 10.67
CA LEU A 64 -10.40 20.65 10.12
C LEU A 64 -9.63 21.56 9.17
N LEU A 65 -8.33 21.60 9.37
CA LEU A 65 -7.36 22.29 8.53
C LEU A 65 -6.51 21.24 7.83
N ASP A 66 -6.14 21.54 6.61
CA ASP A 66 -5.17 20.74 5.86
C ASP A 66 -3.75 21.31 6.00
N ASN A 67 -2.79 20.44 6.07
CA ASN A 67 -1.37 20.76 5.97
C ASN A 67 -0.76 19.97 4.83
N ASP A 68 -0.34 20.66 3.79
CA ASP A 68 0.34 20.12 2.63
C ASP A 68 1.84 20.38 2.77
N SER A 69 2.54 19.34 3.23
CA SER A 69 3.98 19.43 3.51
C SER A 69 4.79 19.32 2.22
N LEU A 70 5.95 19.99 2.18
CA LEU A 70 6.87 19.81 1.05
C LEU A 70 7.41 18.37 1.00
N PRO A 71 7.60 17.79 -0.20
CA PRO A 71 8.17 16.45 -0.32
C PRO A 71 9.52 16.33 0.37
N ALA A 72 9.73 15.26 1.12
CA ALA A 72 10.98 14.99 1.83
C ALA A 72 11.55 13.62 1.48
N GLU A 73 12.89 13.52 1.52
CA GLU A 73 13.59 12.28 1.31
C GLU A 73 13.62 11.43 2.59
N VAL A 74 13.23 10.17 2.43
CA VAL A 74 13.26 9.15 3.49
C VAL A 74 13.91 7.88 2.97
N ILE A 75 14.70 7.22 3.83
CA ILE A 75 15.40 5.99 3.49
C ILE A 75 14.62 4.81 4.06
N THR A 76 14.31 3.84 3.21
CA THR A 76 13.65 2.59 3.59
C THR A 76 14.62 1.59 4.23
N LYS A 77 14.08 0.52 4.85
CA LYS A 77 14.86 -0.58 5.43
C LYS A 77 15.81 -1.23 4.42
N ASP A 78 15.37 -1.36 3.17
CA ASP A 78 16.18 -1.89 2.07
C ASP A 78 17.09 -0.83 1.40
N LYS A 79 17.38 0.27 2.13
CA LYS A 79 18.32 1.35 1.77
C LYS A 79 18.00 2.04 0.44
N LYS A 80 16.72 2.18 0.13
CA LYS A 80 16.26 2.96 -1.02
C LYS A 80 15.83 4.35 -0.57
N ASN A 81 16.31 5.38 -1.26
CA ASN A 81 15.85 6.74 -1.04
C ASN A 81 14.50 6.93 -1.74
N LEU A 82 13.52 7.41 -1.00
CA LEU A 82 12.20 7.76 -1.48
C LEU A 82 11.92 9.21 -1.24
N LEU A 83 11.34 9.88 -2.23
CA LEU A 83 10.75 11.20 -2.09
C LEU A 83 9.28 11.02 -1.73
N ILE A 84 8.91 11.40 -0.51
CA ILE A 84 7.57 11.23 0.03
C ILE A 84 6.87 12.56 0.11
N ASP A 85 5.72 12.62 -0.56
CA ASP A 85 4.78 13.72 -0.50
C ASP A 85 3.60 13.29 0.38
N ASN A 86 3.28 14.07 1.40
CA ASN A 86 2.23 13.77 2.36
C ASN A 86 1.33 14.98 2.62
N PHE A 87 0.11 14.69 3.04
CA PHE A 87 -0.79 15.69 3.59
C PHE A 87 -1.34 15.22 4.92
N THR A 88 -1.70 16.19 5.75
CA THR A 88 -2.20 15.93 7.09
C THR A 88 -3.45 16.75 7.34
N MET A 89 -4.46 16.11 7.93
CA MET A 89 -5.63 16.81 8.44
C MET A 89 -5.53 16.94 9.95
N PHE A 90 -5.65 18.17 10.42
CA PHE A 90 -5.55 18.49 11.84
C PHE A 90 -6.57 19.52 12.26
N ARG A 91 -6.80 19.66 13.56
CA ARG A 91 -7.59 20.73 14.16
C ARG A 91 -6.94 21.23 15.44
N ILE A 92 -7.34 22.43 15.86
CA ILE A 92 -6.91 23.01 17.13
C ILE A 92 -7.85 22.49 18.22
N SER A 93 -7.38 21.56 19.05
CA SER A 93 -8.15 20.97 20.14
C SER A 93 -8.09 21.82 21.41
N ASP A 94 -6.91 22.40 21.70
CA ASP A 94 -6.68 23.28 22.83
C ASP A 94 -6.10 24.63 22.36
N PRO A 95 -6.95 25.63 22.16
CA PRO A 95 -6.50 26.95 21.72
C PRO A 95 -5.51 27.64 22.68
N LEU A 96 -5.54 27.32 24.00
CA LEU A 96 -4.63 27.91 24.96
C LEU A 96 -3.21 27.40 24.76
N LYS A 97 -3.03 26.08 24.77
CA LYS A 97 -1.73 25.43 24.47
C LYS A 97 -1.20 25.87 23.12
N PHE A 98 -2.08 25.93 22.12
CA PHE A 98 -1.73 26.39 20.78
C PHE A 98 -1.16 27.81 20.79
N LEU A 99 -1.79 28.72 21.50
CA LEU A 99 -1.34 30.12 21.62
C LEU A 99 0.02 30.23 22.33
N GLU A 100 0.23 29.44 23.37
CA GLU A 100 1.43 29.50 24.21
C GLU A 100 2.65 28.85 23.48
N THR A 101 2.42 27.79 22.72
CA THR A 101 3.50 26.99 22.10
C THR A 101 3.85 27.45 20.70
N VAL A 102 2.85 27.49 19.79
CA VAL A 102 3.09 27.73 18.35
C VAL A 102 2.69 29.14 17.89
N ARG A 103 1.93 29.87 18.67
CA ARG A 103 1.56 31.28 18.47
C ARG A 103 0.75 31.62 17.22
N GLY A 104 0.60 30.69 16.26
CA GLY A 104 -0.12 30.93 15.03
C GLY A 104 -0.10 29.73 14.08
N GLU A 105 -0.89 29.80 13.01
CA GLU A 105 -1.07 28.70 12.06
C GLU A 105 0.23 28.30 11.34
N GLN A 106 1.07 29.27 10.94
CA GLN A 106 2.36 28.96 10.33
C GLN A 106 3.30 28.21 11.28
N GLY A 107 3.33 28.60 12.57
CA GLY A 107 4.11 27.88 13.57
C GLY A 107 3.60 26.47 13.80
N ALA A 108 2.26 26.28 13.74
CA ALA A 108 1.64 24.97 13.86
C ALA A 108 2.02 24.05 12.67
N ARG A 109 1.93 24.57 11.44
CA ARG A 109 2.31 23.84 10.23
C ARG A 109 3.77 23.40 10.28
N ALA A 110 4.69 24.30 10.62
CA ALA A 110 6.11 23.98 10.74
C ALA A 110 6.37 22.88 11.80
N ARG A 111 5.69 22.96 12.96
CA ARG A 111 5.82 21.93 14.01
C ARG A 111 5.24 20.60 13.60
N LEU A 112 4.08 20.62 12.94
CA LEU A 112 3.48 19.39 12.39
C LEU A 112 4.40 18.76 11.37
N ASP A 113 4.99 19.52 10.46
CA ASP A 113 5.95 19.01 9.47
C ASP A 113 7.13 18.31 10.16
N ASP A 114 7.74 18.93 11.15
CA ASP A 114 8.85 18.35 11.93
C ASP A 114 8.47 17.02 12.58
N ILE A 115 7.29 16.97 13.22
CA ILE A 115 6.80 15.76 13.90
C ILE A 115 6.49 14.67 12.87
N ILE A 116 5.73 14.99 11.83
CA ILE A 116 5.30 14.05 10.79
C ILE A 116 6.50 13.44 10.09
N TYR A 117 7.48 14.26 9.68
CA TYR A 117 8.68 13.75 9.02
C TYR A 117 9.54 12.89 9.94
N SER A 118 9.59 13.23 11.22
CA SER A 118 10.27 12.38 12.21
C SER A 118 9.61 11.00 12.30
N GLU A 119 8.28 10.95 12.43
CA GLU A 119 7.55 9.69 12.53
C GLU A 119 7.57 8.89 11.22
N LEU A 120 7.40 9.56 10.07
CA LEU A 120 7.51 8.93 8.77
C LEU A 120 8.89 8.31 8.56
N ARG A 121 9.97 9.01 8.94
CA ARG A 121 11.33 8.49 8.83
C ARG A 121 11.56 7.26 9.69
N VAL A 122 11.06 7.26 10.90
CA VAL A 122 11.16 6.11 11.82
C VAL A 122 10.36 4.92 11.26
N GLU A 123 9.12 5.14 10.89
CA GLU A 123 8.25 4.04 10.47
C GLU A 123 8.65 3.48 9.10
N ILE A 124 8.92 4.33 8.13
CA ILE A 124 9.37 3.92 6.79
C ILE A 124 10.75 3.24 6.83
N GLY A 125 11.65 3.71 7.70
CA GLY A 125 12.95 3.07 7.92
C GLY A 125 12.87 1.64 8.46
N ASN A 126 11.74 1.24 9.03
CA ASN A 126 11.49 -0.12 9.50
C ASN A 126 10.86 -1.04 8.45
N HIS A 127 10.40 -0.49 7.30
CA HIS A 127 9.70 -1.21 6.24
C HIS A 127 10.46 -1.21 4.92
N ASN A 128 10.26 -2.26 4.10
CA ASN A 128 10.80 -2.30 2.74
C ASN A 128 9.92 -1.48 1.80
N LEU A 129 10.48 -1.09 0.64
CA LEU A 129 9.73 -0.33 -0.36
C LEU A 129 8.40 -0.99 -0.75
N ILE A 130 8.39 -2.31 -0.89
CA ILE A 130 7.18 -3.04 -1.30
C ILE A 130 6.04 -2.90 -0.27
N ASP A 131 6.37 -2.92 1.02
CA ASP A 131 5.40 -2.82 2.11
C ASP A 131 4.72 -1.43 2.12
N ILE A 132 5.44 -0.38 1.72
CA ILE A 132 4.97 1.01 1.69
C ILE A 132 3.98 1.24 0.53
N VAL A 133 4.09 0.47 -0.56
CA VAL A 133 3.24 0.62 -1.76
C VAL A 133 2.12 -0.41 -1.87
N THR A 134 2.06 -1.39 -0.95
CA THR A 134 1.05 -2.46 -0.91
C THR A 134 0.01 -2.24 0.20
N GLU A 135 -0.75 -3.25 0.52
CA GLU A 135 -1.84 -3.23 1.53
C GLU A 135 -1.37 -2.84 2.94
N THR A 136 -0.09 -3.03 3.26
CA THR A 136 0.49 -2.66 4.56
C THR A 136 0.57 -1.14 4.76
N ARG A 137 0.45 -0.36 3.69
CA ARG A 137 0.50 1.11 3.71
C ARG A 137 -0.49 1.74 4.69
N ASP A 138 -1.73 1.25 4.71
CA ASP A 138 -2.76 1.82 5.59
C ASP A 138 -2.45 1.58 7.07
N ALA A 139 -1.88 0.43 7.42
CA ALA A 139 -1.43 0.13 8.77
C ALA A 139 -0.25 1.03 9.21
N ILE A 140 0.71 1.26 8.30
CA ILE A 140 1.83 2.17 8.51
C ILE A 140 1.31 3.58 8.77
N MET A 141 0.38 4.08 7.94
CA MET A 141 -0.18 5.42 8.08
C MET A 141 -1.02 5.57 9.36
N ALA A 142 -1.77 4.56 9.75
CA ALA A 142 -2.52 4.58 11.01
C ALA A 142 -1.58 4.70 12.23
N LYS A 143 -0.44 4.01 12.20
CA LYS A 143 0.56 4.10 13.25
C LYS A 143 1.23 5.48 13.28
N VAL A 144 1.66 6.00 12.11
CA VAL A 144 2.21 7.36 12.01
C VAL A 144 1.22 8.39 12.51
N THR A 145 -0.06 8.31 12.11
CA THR A 145 -1.12 9.21 12.59
C THR A 145 -1.23 9.18 14.10
N LYS A 146 -1.25 7.99 14.71
CA LYS A 146 -1.36 7.82 16.16
C LYS A 146 -0.18 8.46 16.89
N GLU A 147 1.05 8.15 16.49
CA GLU A 147 2.26 8.68 17.14
C GLU A 147 2.39 10.20 16.93
N THR A 148 2.07 10.68 15.72
CA THR A 148 2.01 12.12 15.42
C THR A 148 0.98 12.82 16.31
N ASN A 149 -0.22 12.24 16.48
CA ASN A 149 -1.28 12.83 17.31
C ASN A 149 -0.86 12.93 18.78
N ILE A 150 -0.18 11.94 19.32
CA ILE A 150 0.34 11.98 20.71
C ILE A 150 1.29 13.17 20.90
N LYS A 151 2.22 13.37 19.95
CA LYS A 151 3.20 14.47 20.02
C LYS A 151 2.56 15.83 19.71
N ALA A 152 1.62 15.89 18.78
CA ALA A 152 0.91 17.11 18.41
C ALA A 152 0.01 17.65 19.56
N ALA A 153 -0.48 16.78 20.44
CA ALA A 153 -1.28 17.16 21.59
C ALA A 153 -0.53 18.08 22.59
N GLU A 154 0.80 18.03 22.62
CA GLU A 154 1.62 18.95 23.42
C GLU A 154 1.50 20.38 22.93
N TYR A 155 1.18 20.58 21.66
CA TYR A 155 1.00 21.87 21.01
C TYR A 155 -0.47 22.32 20.91
N GLY A 156 -1.39 21.57 21.54
CA GLY A 156 -2.83 21.83 21.48
C GLY A 156 -3.45 21.49 20.12
N LEU A 157 -2.80 20.64 19.34
CA LEU A 157 -3.23 20.18 18.04
C LEU A 157 -3.73 18.73 18.14
N GLU A 158 -4.75 18.40 17.35
CA GLU A 158 -5.24 17.05 17.17
C GLU A 158 -5.07 16.66 15.70
N VAL A 159 -4.26 15.66 15.44
CA VAL A 159 -4.05 15.11 14.11
C VAL A 159 -5.08 14.02 13.88
N VAL A 160 -5.95 14.22 12.89
CA VAL A 160 -7.01 13.29 12.53
C VAL A 160 -6.48 12.22 11.60
N GLU A 161 -5.68 12.63 10.60
CA GLU A 161 -5.17 11.72 9.59
C GLU A 161 -3.88 12.26 8.98
N VAL A 162 -2.92 11.34 8.76
CA VAL A 162 -1.72 11.56 7.94
C VAL A 162 -1.76 10.60 6.78
N ARG A 163 -1.65 11.10 5.55
CA ARG A 163 -1.60 10.28 4.33
C ARG A 163 -0.44 10.66 3.42
N ILE A 164 0.19 9.66 2.85
CA ILE A 164 1.12 9.85 1.74
C ILE A 164 0.29 10.07 0.46
N LYS A 165 0.53 11.17 -0.24
CA LYS A 165 -0.04 11.43 -1.56
C LYS A 165 0.67 10.62 -2.62
N ARG A 166 2.01 10.74 -2.62
CA ARG A 166 2.88 10.18 -3.64
C ARG A 166 4.19 9.71 -3.04
N THR A 167 4.71 8.62 -3.57
CA THR A 167 6.02 8.08 -3.23
C THR A 167 6.79 7.94 -4.53
N ASP A 168 7.82 8.73 -4.71
CA ASP A 168 8.66 8.74 -5.91
C ASP A 168 10.10 8.38 -5.56
N LEU A 169 10.84 7.94 -6.58
CA LEU A 169 12.29 7.86 -6.50
C LEU A 169 12.90 9.22 -6.87
N PRO A 170 13.97 9.66 -6.20
CA PRO A 170 14.70 10.84 -6.62
C PRO A 170 15.06 10.78 -8.11
N PRO A 171 14.84 11.86 -8.90
CA PRO A 171 14.98 11.82 -10.35
C PRO A 171 16.38 11.43 -10.82
N GLU A 172 17.41 11.78 -10.04
CA GLU A 172 18.83 11.52 -10.37
C GLU A 172 19.16 10.02 -10.42
N ILE A 173 18.48 9.22 -9.61
CA ILE A 173 18.74 7.77 -9.48
C ILE A 173 17.62 6.89 -10.04
N ALA A 174 16.47 7.47 -10.36
CA ALA A 174 15.29 6.75 -10.80
C ALA A 174 15.57 5.86 -12.02
N SER A 175 16.26 6.39 -13.05
CA SER A 175 16.58 5.63 -14.26
C SER A 175 17.48 4.42 -13.99
N SER A 176 18.48 4.57 -13.14
CA SER A 176 19.40 3.49 -12.79
C SER A 176 18.71 2.39 -11.95
N ILE A 177 17.82 2.78 -11.04
CA ILE A 177 17.04 1.85 -10.22
C ILE A 177 16.04 1.08 -11.11
N PHE A 178 15.33 1.75 -12.01
CA PHE A 178 14.41 1.08 -12.94
C PHE A 178 15.12 0.11 -13.87
N ASN A 179 16.30 0.48 -14.40
CA ASN A 179 17.11 -0.43 -15.20
C ASN A 179 17.55 -1.66 -14.41
N ARG A 180 18.03 -1.47 -13.18
CA ARG A 180 18.38 -2.60 -12.29
C ARG A 180 17.18 -3.50 -12.01
N MET A 181 16.02 -2.93 -11.68
CA MET A 181 14.79 -3.72 -11.45
C MET A 181 14.36 -4.49 -12.70
N ARG A 182 14.48 -3.88 -13.90
CA ARG A 182 14.20 -4.58 -15.16
C ARG A 182 15.13 -5.75 -15.37
N THR A 183 16.44 -5.56 -15.25
CA THR A 183 17.44 -6.63 -15.39
C THR A 183 17.21 -7.75 -14.38
N GLU A 184 16.90 -7.43 -13.14
CA GLU A 184 16.60 -8.43 -12.12
C GLU A 184 15.32 -9.23 -12.45
N ARG A 185 14.27 -8.56 -12.93
CA ARG A 185 13.04 -9.23 -13.38
C ARG A 185 13.29 -10.13 -14.60
N GLU A 186 14.14 -9.69 -15.54
CA GLU A 186 14.55 -10.51 -16.69
C GLU A 186 15.36 -11.73 -16.26
N ARG A 187 16.26 -11.59 -15.27
CA ARG A 187 17.03 -12.70 -14.69
C ARG A 187 16.10 -13.73 -14.07
N ILE A 188 15.17 -13.32 -13.21
CA ILE A 188 14.20 -14.20 -12.56
C ILE A 188 13.31 -14.90 -13.60
N ALA A 189 12.85 -14.15 -14.61
CA ALA A 189 12.03 -14.73 -15.67
C ALA A 189 12.80 -15.76 -16.50
N MET A 190 14.11 -15.54 -16.72
CA MET A 190 14.98 -16.49 -17.43
C MET A 190 15.22 -17.74 -16.58
N GLU A 191 15.41 -17.60 -15.27
CA GLU A 191 15.55 -18.69 -14.31
C GLU A 191 14.32 -19.61 -14.34
N TYR A 192 13.11 -19.06 -14.16
CA TYR A 192 11.86 -19.86 -14.25
C TYR A 192 11.63 -20.51 -15.61
N ARG A 193 11.99 -19.83 -16.72
CA ARG A 193 11.90 -20.44 -18.05
C ARG A 193 12.88 -21.60 -18.23
N SER A 194 14.07 -21.49 -17.63
CA SER A 194 15.08 -22.54 -17.69
C SER A 194 14.66 -23.76 -16.87
N GLU A 195 14.16 -23.53 -15.65
CA GLU A 195 13.61 -24.61 -14.82
C GLU A 195 12.41 -25.30 -15.50
N GLY A 196 11.50 -24.52 -16.07
CA GLY A 196 10.37 -25.06 -16.82
C GLY A 196 10.79 -25.89 -18.06
N LYS A 197 11.85 -25.47 -18.76
CA LYS A 197 12.42 -26.26 -19.89
C LYS A 197 13.09 -27.53 -19.41
N GLU A 198 13.83 -27.49 -18.33
CA GLU A 198 14.46 -28.66 -17.72
C GLU A 198 13.40 -29.69 -17.33
N GLU A 199 12.37 -29.28 -16.62
CA GLU A 199 11.28 -30.14 -16.17
C GLU A 199 10.50 -30.72 -17.36
N ALA A 200 10.19 -29.91 -18.35
CA ALA A 200 9.55 -30.37 -19.57
C ALA A 200 10.40 -31.41 -20.33
N THR A 201 11.73 -31.26 -20.33
CA THR A 201 12.65 -32.21 -20.97
C THR A 201 12.70 -33.54 -20.20
N LYS A 202 12.71 -33.47 -18.85
CA LYS A 202 12.64 -34.68 -18.00
C LYS A 202 11.36 -35.47 -18.24
N ILE A 203 10.21 -34.78 -18.21
CA ILE A 203 8.89 -35.41 -18.42
C ILE A 203 8.83 -36.06 -19.82
N ARG A 204 9.31 -35.37 -20.88
CA ARG A 204 9.33 -35.94 -22.25
C ARG A 204 10.22 -37.16 -22.35
N ALA A 205 11.43 -37.09 -21.79
CA ALA A 205 12.36 -38.20 -21.81
C ALA A 205 11.81 -39.44 -21.08
N GLU A 206 11.15 -39.25 -19.95
CA GLU A 206 10.50 -40.30 -19.19
C GLU A 206 9.30 -40.90 -19.94
N THR A 207 8.45 -40.06 -20.52
CA THR A 207 7.33 -40.49 -21.35
C THR A 207 7.79 -41.26 -22.61
N ASP A 208 8.84 -40.80 -23.30
CA ASP A 208 9.41 -41.48 -24.47
C ASP A 208 10.02 -42.84 -24.11
N LYS A 209 10.65 -42.94 -22.94
CA LYS A 209 11.13 -44.20 -22.37
C LYS A 209 9.97 -45.16 -22.10
N GLU A 210 8.94 -44.71 -21.39
CA GLU A 210 7.75 -45.51 -21.08
C GLU A 210 7.04 -45.99 -22.38
N LYS A 211 6.88 -45.06 -23.34
CA LYS A 211 6.31 -45.39 -24.65
C LYS A 211 7.12 -46.49 -25.35
N THR A 212 8.46 -46.39 -25.34
CA THR A 212 9.35 -47.38 -25.98
C THR A 212 9.21 -48.75 -25.31
N ILE A 213 9.16 -48.78 -23.96
CA ILE A 213 8.96 -50.01 -23.19
C ILE A 213 7.60 -50.64 -23.52
N LEU A 214 6.53 -49.83 -23.51
CA LEU A 214 5.17 -50.30 -23.79
C LEU A 214 5.03 -50.90 -25.20
N VAL A 215 5.61 -50.23 -26.23
CA VAL A 215 5.62 -50.72 -27.61
C VAL A 215 6.42 -52.02 -27.74
N ALA A 216 7.59 -52.10 -27.07
CA ALA A 216 8.40 -53.32 -27.10
C ALA A 216 7.68 -54.48 -26.39
N GLU A 217 6.97 -54.23 -25.31
CA GLU A 217 6.20 -55.25 -24.60
C GLU A 217 4.97 -55.74 -25.41
N ALA A 218 4.27 -54.83 -26.08
CA ALA A 218 3.20 -55.17 -27.01
C ALA A 218 3.71 -56.01 -28.21
N TYR A 219 4.86 -55.64 -28.76
CA TYR A 219 5.48 -56.44 -29.84
C TYR A 219 5.91 -57.84 -29.37
N LYS A 220 6.46 -57.95 -28.17
CA LYS A 220 6.78 -59.25 -27.55
C LYS A 220 5.53 -60.11 -27.40
N GLN A 221 4.41 -59.51 -26.89
CA GLN A 221 3.15 -60.23 -26.75
C GLN A 221 2.60 -60.70 -28.13
N GLU A 222 2.63 -59.81 -29.12
CA GLU A 222 2.23 -60.15 -30.51
C GLU A 222 3.02 -61.35 -31.02
N GLN A 223 4.36 -61.36 -30.91
CA GLN A 223 5.19 -62.43 -31.36
C GLN A 223 4.94 -63.73 -30.57
N SER A 224 4.69 -63.64 -29.26
CA SER A 224 4.34 -64.83 -28.45
C SER A 224 3.03 -65.44 -28.91
N ILE A 225 1.97 -64.64 -29.07
CA ILE A 225 0.65 -65.11 -29.53
C ILE A 225 0.75 -65.72 -30.96
N ARG A 226 1.49 -65.06 -31.86
CA ARG A 226 1.70 -65.53 -33.20
C ARG A 226 2.46 -66.86 -33.20
N GLY A 227 3.54 -66.97 -32.41
CA GLY A 227 4.31 -68.18 -32.25
C GLY A 227 3.51 -69.36 -31.68
N GLU A 228 2.64 -69.04 -30.65
CA GLU A 228 1.73 -70.08 -30.11
C GLU A 228 0.68 -70.50 -31.14
N GLY A 229 0.15 -69.56 -31.92
CA GLY A 229 -0.80 -69.84 -32.99
C GLY A 229 -0.16 -70.72 -34.13
N ASP A 230 1.03 -70.33 -34.55
CA ASP A 230 1.79 -71.08 -35.57
C ASP A 230 2.18 -72.51 -35.07
N GLY A 231 2.59 -72.57 -33.77
CA GLY A 231 2.87 -73.84 -33.11
C GLY A 231 1.66 -74.80 -33.04
N LEU A 232 0.51 -74.21 -32.64
CA LEU A 232 -0.78 -74.89 -32.54
C LEU A 232 -1.24 -75.33 -33.93
N SER A 233 -1.16 -74.50 -34.94
CA SER A 233 -1.47 -74.80 -36.33
C SER A 233 -0.61 -75.95 -36.86
N THR A 234 0.71 -75.87 -36.68
CA THR A 234 1.62 -76.88 -37.06
C THR A 234 1.31 -78.25 -36.42
N LYS A 235 0.98 -78.20 -35.09
CA LYS A 235 0.59 -79.43 -34.36
C LYS A 235 -0.70 -80.05 -34.92
N ILE A 236 -1.74 -79.20 -35.15
CA ILE A 236 -3.02 -79.64 -35.72
C ILE A 236 -2.78 -80.30 -37.11
N TYR A 237 -2.00 -79.67 -37.95
CA TYR A 237 -1.64 -80.27 -39.27
C TYR A 237 -0.85 -81.54 -39.12
N ALA A 238 0.16 -81.59 -38.23
CA ALA A 238 0.95 -82.78 -37.99
C ALA A 238 0.08 -83.93 -37.48
N ASP A 239 -0.82 -83.71 -36.56
CA ASP A 239 -1.75 -84.68 -35.99
C ASP A 239 -2.74 -85.21 -37.08
N ALA A 240 -3.17 -84.31 -37.97
CA ALA A 240 -4.03 -84.69 -39.09
C ALA A 240 -3.32 -85.54 -40.12
N PHE A 241 -2.09 -85.17 -40.49
CA PHE A 241 -1.26 -85.90 -41.49
C PHE A 241 -0.76 -87.23 -40.97
N ASN A 242 -0.53 -87.37 -39.66
CA ASN A 242 -0.10 -88.68 -39.10
C ASN A 242 -1.26 -89.71 -39.12
N LYS A 243 -2.51 -89.32 -39.37
CA LYS A 243 -3.64 -90.25 -39.53
C LYS A 243 -3.58 -91.03 -40.85
N ASP A 244 -3.09 -90.43 -41.99
CA ASP A 244 -2.85 -91.11 -43.27
C ASP A 244 -1.66 -90.49 -44.00
N PRO A 245 -0.43 -91.01 -43.78
CA PRO A 245 0.81 -90.47 -44.37
C PRO A 245 0.87 -90.62 -45.91
N LYS A 246 0.14 -91.61 -46.46
CA LYS A 246 0.14 -91.77 -47.91
C LYS A 246 -0.71 -90.73 -48.64
N PHE A 247 -1.83 -90.41 -48.08
CA PHE A 247 -2.70 -89.32 -48.56
C PHE A 247 -1.97 -87.95 -48.43
N TYR A 248 -1.25 -87.70 -47.33
CA TYR A 248 -0.42 -86.53 -47.21
C TYR A 248 0.65 -86.36 -48.26
N SER A 249 1.40 -87.43 -48.53
CA SER A 249 2.44 -87.36 -49.55
C SER A 249 1.87 -87.11 -50.96
N PHE A 250 0.67 -87.63 -51.26
CA PHE A 250 -0.06 -87.33 -52.48
C PHE A 250 -0.50 -85.84 -52.54
N MET A 251 -1.13 -85.34 -51.54
CA MET A 251 -1.54 -83.94 -51.45
C MET A 251 -0.34 -83.00 -51.62
N ARG A 252 0.76 -83.22 -50.89
CA ARG A 252 1.97 -82.42 -50.96
C ARG A 252 2.64 -82.41 -52.32
N SER A 253 2.59 -83.58 -53.05
CA SER A 253 3.07 -83.63 -54.41
C SER A 253 2.20 -82.84 -55.38
N MET A 254 0.89 -82.81 -55.17
CA MET A 254 -0.06 -81.96 -55.92
C MET A 254 0.09 -80.47 -55.69
N GLU A 255 0.45 -80.04 -54.44
CA GLU A 255 0.73 -78.65 -54.12
C GLU A 255 2.05 -78.12 -54.65
N ALA A 256 3.01 -79.04 -54.92
CA ALA A 256 4.33 -78.70 -55.41
C ALA A 256 4.40 -78.59 -56.98
N TYR A 257 3.34 -79.02 -57.67
CA TYR A 257 3.14 -78.86 -59.10
C TYR A 257 2.29 -77.58 -59.40
#